data_20f2ec6054b472774746f72d41ace15f
#
_entry.id   20f2ec6054b472774746f72d41ace15f
#
_cell.length_a   1.000
_cell.length_b   1.000
_cell.length_c   1.000
_cell.angle_alpha   90.00
_cell.angle_beta   90.00
_cell.angle_gamma   90.00
#
_symmetry.space_group_name_H-M   'P 1'
#
loop_
_entity.id
_entity.type
_entity.pdbx_description
1 polymer ?
#
loop_
_entity_poly.entity_id
_entity_poly.type
_entity_poly.pdbx_seq_one_letter_code
_entity_poly.pdbx_strand_id
1 'polypeptide(L)'
;TYLPGHGMLVWRVVYDAEEWYYNTPNNTTTRFQLMSANGSTPYTSNLRGGARQDVPFPGKLEYTEYAPYAHTQLTNIQENEGVISFDFQNTTYTNVEAPKVDVDIINVNWYNILGQPIDIQTYKGIAISKDRKVIIR
;
A
#
# COMPACT_ATOMS: atom_id res chain seq x y z
N THR A 1 -1.05 30.99 -2.69
CA THR A 1 0.10 30.19 -3.17
C THR A 1 -0.41 29.24 -4.23
N TYR A 2 0.11 29.35 -5.42
CA TYR A 2 -0.30 28.56 -6.57
C TYR A 2 0.63 27.35 -6.70
N LEU A 3 0.08 26.13 -6.67
CA LEU A 3 0.85 24.93 -6.97
C LEU A 3 1.05 24.82 -8.49
N PRO A 4 2.26 24.49 -8.96
CA PRO A 4 2.57 24.47 -10.39
C PRO A 4 1.90 23.32 -11.16
N GLY A 5 1.34 22.33 -10.45
CA GLY A 5 0.64 21.17 -11.02
C GLY A 5 -0.35 20.61 -10.03
N HIS A 6 -1.15 19.64 -10.48
CA HIS A 6 -2.11 18.86 -9.69
C HIS A 6 -1.83 17.37 -9.88
N GLY A 7 -2.37 16.54 -9.01
CA GLY A 7 -2.16 15.10 -9.03
C GLY A 7 -1.58 14.54 -7.72
N MET A 8 -1.12 13.31 -7.77
CA MET A 8 -0.54 12.58 -6.64
C MET A 8 0.96 12.84 -6.52
N LEU A 9 1.42 13.14 -5.30
CA LEU A 9 2.84 13.23 -4.99
C LEU A 9 3.34 11.90 -4.41
N VAL A 10 4.43 11.40 -4.94
CA VAL A 10 5.07 10.17 -4.47
C VAL A 10 6.34 10.51 -3.72
N TRP A 11 6.45 10.05 -2.48
CA TRP A 11 7.60 10.26 -1.63
C TRP A 11 8.34 8.95 -1.37
N ARG A 12 9.64 8.96 -1.58
CA ARG A 12 10.53 7.91 -1.13
C ARG A 12 11.01 8.24 0.28
N VAL A 13 10.76 7.36 1.22
CA VAL A 13 11.19 7.51 2.61
C VAL A 13 12.04 6.31 3.00
N VAL A 14 13.27 6.55 3.44
CA VAL A 14 14.16 5.55 4.03
C VAL A 14 14.30 5.91 5.50
N TYR A 15 13.63 5.15 6.36
CA TYR A 15 13.62 5.44 7.78
C TYR A 15 14.96 5.07 8.44
N ASP A 16 15.47 6.01 9.22
CA ASP A 16 16.62 5.84 10.09
C ASP A 16 16.32 6.57 11.39
N ALA A 17 16.28 5.84 12.52
CA ALA A 17 15.78 6.37 13.78
C ALA A 17 16.64 7.54 14.29
N GLU A 18 17.94 7.48 14.13
CA GLU A 18 18.87 8.51 14.58
C GLU A 18 18.72 9.79 13.78
N GLU A 19 18.72 9.66 12.46
CA GLU A 19 18.58 10.79 11.55
C GLU A 19 17.23 11.49 11.68
N TRP A 20 16.14 10.75 11.92
CA TRP A 20 14.84 11.33 12.21
C TRP A 20 14.79 12.03 13.58
N TYR A 21 15.43 11.45 14.60
CA TYR A 21 15.48 12.04 15.92
C TYR A 21 16.18 13.41 15.90
N TYR A 22 17.28 13.53 15.16
CA TYR A 22 18.03 14.78 15.02
C TYR A 22 17.52 15.70 13.90
N ASN A 23 16.43 15.34 13.21
CA ASN A 23 15.88 16.09 12.07
C ASN A 23 16.90 16.30 10.93
N THR A 24 17.70 15.29 10.64
CA THR A 24 18.78 15.34 9.65
C THR A 24 18.66 14.28 8.54
N PRO A 25 17.45 13.91 8.07
CA PRO A 25 17.28 12.75 7.20
C PRO A 25 17.98 12.88 5.83
N ASN A 26 18.35 14.09 5.42
CA ASN A 26 18.97 14.36 4.13
C ASN A 26 20.40 14.94 4.22
N ASN A 27 21.05 14.90 5.39
CA ASN A 27 22.38 15.48 5.54
C ASN A 27 23.47 14.70 4.82
N THR A 28 23.58 13.40 5.08
CA THR A 28 24.64 12.56 4.53
C THR A 28 24.15 11.67 3.38
N THR A 29 22.92 11.24 3.48
CA THR A 29 22.25 10.37 2.49
C THR A 29 20.85 10.87 2.30
N THR A 30 20.38 10.92 1.08
CA THR A 30 19.01 11.35 0.81
C THR A 30 18.02 10.25 1.22
N ARG A 31 17.37 10.44 2.36
CA ARG A 31 16.40 9.51 2.93
C ARG A 31 14.94 9.93 2.73
N PHE A 32 14.72 11.20 2.44
CA PHE A 32 13.40 11.78 2.21
C PHE A 32 13.40 12.54 0.89
N GLN A 33 12.73 12.00 -0.12
CA GLN A 33 12.75 12.55 -1.48
C GLN A 33 11.37 12.57 -2.12
N LEU A 34 11.04 13.67 -2.77
CA LEU A 34 9.91 13.73 -3.69
C LEU A 34 10.34 13.14 -5.04
N MET A 35 9.58 12.16 -5.53
CA MET A 35 9.82 11.53 -6.81
C MET A 35 9.01 12.23 -7.89
N SER A 36 9.63 12.49 -9.04
CA SER A 36 8.93 13.09 -10.17
C SER A 36 8.16 12.04 -10.96
N ALA A 37 7.04 12.41 -11.54
CA ALA A 37 6.24 11.53 -12.39
C ALA A 37 7.01 11.02 -13.61
N ASN A 38 7.95 11.81 -14.14
CA ASN A 38 8.83 11.34 -15.21
C ASN A 38 9.80 10.20 -14.79
N GLY A 39 9.76 9.78 -13.52
CA GLY A 39 10.40 8.56 -12.99
C GLY A 39 11.93 8.55 -12.97
N SER A 40 12.58 9.47 -13.64
CA SER A 40 14.02 9.38 -13.90
C SER A 40 14.87 10.07 -12.84
N THR A 41 14.36 11.10 -12.19
CA THR A 41 15.12 11.88 -11.20
C THR A 41 14.22 12.36 -10.06
N PRO A 42 14.75 12.37 -8.82
CA PRO A 42 14.06 13.02 -7.73
C PRO A 42 13.81 14.49 -8.03
N TYR A 43 12.74 15.03 -7.51
CA TYR A 43 12.48 16.46 -7.59
C TYR A 43 13.66 17.25 -6.99
N THR A 44 14.11 18.25 -7.72
CA THR A 44 15.09 19.22 -7.24
C THR A 44 14.50 20.62 -7.27
N SER A 45 14.90 21.47 -6.33
CA SER A 45 14.43 22.85 -6.26
C SER A 45 14.79 23.70 -7.48
N ASN A 46 15.70 23.21 -8.33
CA ASN A 46 16.18 23.90 -9.54
C ASN A 46 15.25 23.75 -10.74
N LEU A 47 14.22 22.89 -10.67
CA LEU A 47 13.24 22.79 -11.74
C LEU A 47 12.42 24.08 -11.84
N ARG A 48 12.38 24.65 -13.04
CA ARG A 48 11.67 25.90 -13.34
C ARG A 48 10.51 25.66 -14.31
N GLY A 49 9.45 26.47 -14.17
CA GLY A 49 8.36 26.55 -15.14
C GLY A 49 7.62 25.23 -15.35
N GLY A 50 7.47 24.82 -16.61
CA GLY A 50 6.69 23.67 -17.02
C GLY A 50 7.17 22.33 -16.46
N ALA A 51 8.46 22.19 -16.14
CA ALA A 51 9.01 20.96 -15.58
C ALA A 51 8.41 20.60 -14.19
N ARG A 52 7.93 21.60 -13.45
CA ARG A 52 7.28 21.36 -12.16
C ARG A 52 5.89 20.73 -12.29
N GLN A 53 5.26 20.89 -13.44
CA GLN A 53 3.95 20.32 -13.74
C GLN A 53 4.03 18.80 -13.94
N ASP A 54 5.23 18.26 -14.18
CA ASP A 54 5.48 16.84 -14.38
C ASP A 54 5.97 16.13 -13.10
N VAL A 55 5.95 16.82 -11.95
CA VAL A 55 6.30 16.22 -10.65
C VAL A 55 5.17 15.37 -10.11
N PRO A 56 3.91 15.85 -10.04
CA PRO A 56 2.78 15.03 -9.63
C PRO A 56 2.44 13.95 -10.68
N PHE A 57 1.92 12.82 -10.24
CA PHE A 57 1.36 11.79 -11.11
C PHE A 57 -0.14 12.02 -11.36
N PRO A 58 -0.67 11.77 -12.56
CA PRO A 58 0.05 11.34 -13.76
C PRO A 58 0.84 12.47 -14.43
N GLY A 59 0.70 13.73 -14.00
CA GLY A 59 1.38 14.88 -14.56
C GLY A 59 0.88 15.25 -15.96
N LYS A 60 1.48 16.29 -16.53
CA LYS A 60 1.11 16.80 -17.85
C LYS A 60 1.36 15.80 -18.99
N LEU A 61 2.31 14.89 -18.82
CA LEU A 61 2.68 13.89 -19.83
C LEU A 61 1.99 12.54 -19.56
N GLU A 62 1.03 12.50 -18.65
CA GLU A 62 0.18 11.34 -18.36
C GLU A 62 0.97 10.07 -18.02
N TYR A 63 1.92 10.18 -17.08
CA TYR A 63 2.68 9.05 -16.59
C TYR A 63 1.77 8.16 -15.71
N THR A 64 1.44 7.00 -16.22
CA THR A 64 0.53 6.04 -15.58
C THR A 64 1.21 5.02 -14.70
N GLU A 65 2.55 5.04 -14.63
CA GLU A 65 3.33 4.03 -13.91
C GLU A 65 4.46 4.65 -13.11
N TYR A 66 4.69 4.11 -11.93
CA TYR A 66 5.88 4.35 -11.12
C TYR A 66 6.36 3.02 -10.53
N ALA A 67 7.45 2.49 -11.04
CA ALA A 67 7.95 1.16 -10.71
C ALA A 67 9.46 1.16 -10.42
N PRO A 68 9.93 1.88 -9.38
CA PRO A 68 11.36 1.96 -9.07
C PRO A 68 11.92 0.64 -8.54
N TYR A 69 11.07 -0.19 -7.92
CA TYR A 69 11.41 -1.49 -7.34
C TYR A 69 10.25 -2.47 -7.50
N ALA A 70 10.56 -3.76 -7.59
CA ALA A 70 9.58 -4.82 -7.85
C ALA A 70 8.39 -4.90 -6.86
N HIS A 71 8.57 -4.40 -5.64
CA HIS A 71 7.53 -4.47 -4.59
C HIS A 71 6.87 -3.13 -4.25
N THR A 72 7.15 -2.08 -5.03
CA THR A 72 6.59 -0.75 -4.80
C THR A 72 6.01 -0.16 -6.08
N GLN A 73 5.43 -1.01 -6.92
CA GLN A 73 4.85 -0.58 -8.18
C GLN A 73 3.51 0.12 -7.96
N LEU A 74 3.37 1.28 -8.57
CA LEU A 74 2.11 1.95 -8.79
C LEU A 74 1.83 1.90 -10.27
N THR A 75 0.69 1.36 -10.66
CA THR A 75 0.27 1.22 -12.06
C THR A 75 -1.13 1.77 -12.24
N ASN A 76 -1.54 1.97 -13.49
CA ASN A 76 -2.85 2.51 -13.83
C ASN A 76 -3.17 3.84 -13.09
N ILE A 77 -2.15 4.68 -12.89
CA ILE A 77 -2.34 5.97 -12.24
C ILE A 77 -3.16 6.86 -13.17
N GLN A 78 -4.31 7.29 -12.70
CA GLN A 78 -5.24 8.13 -13.45
C GLN A 78 -5.78 9.25 -12.56
N GLU A 79 -6.05 10.40 -13.17
CA GLU A 79 -6.77 11.49 -12.52
C GLU A 79 -8.08 11.74 -13.28
N ASN A 80 -9.19 11.68 -12.57
CA ASN A 80 -10.51 11.95 -13.11
C ASN A 80 -11.27 12.88 -12.16
N GLU A 81 -11.63 14.06 -12.64
CA GLU A 81 -12.33 15.08 -11.86
C GLU A 81 -11.68 15.39 -10.50
N GLY A 82 -10.33 15.41 -10.45
CA GLY A 82 -9.57 15.67 -9.22
C GLY A 82 -9.45 14.47 -8.28
N VAL A 83 -9.95 13.30 -8.68
CA VAL A 83 -9.77 12.04 -7.95
C VAL A 83 -8.66 11.23 -8.60
N ILE A 84 -7.68 10.83 -7.80
CA ILE A 84 -6.59 9.95 -8.25
C ILE A 84 -6.96 8.50 -7.92
N SER A 85 -6.86 7.64 -8.93
CA SER A 85 -6.93 6.19 -8.80
C SER A 85 -5.64 5.55 -9.26
N PHE A 86 -5.24 4.44 -8.65
CA PHE A 86 -4.06 3.67 -9.04
C PHE A 86 -4.14 2.25 -8.47
N ASP A 87 -3.39 1.34 -9.08
CA ASP A 87 -3.17 -0.01 -8.56
C ASP A 87 -1.82 -0.04 -7.83
N PHE A 88 -1.81 -0.60 -6.63
CA PHE A 88 -0.58 -0.80 -5.86
C PHE A 88 -0.17 -2.25 -5.88
N GLN A 89 1.10 -2.49 -6.25
CA GLN A 89 1.64 -3.86 -6.35
C GLN A 89 0.77 -4.78 -7.21
N ASN A 90 0.48 -4.37 -8.44
CA ASN A 90 -0.23 -5.23 -9.39
C ASN A 90 0.66 -6.40 -9.85
N THR A 91 1.32 -7.06 -8.90
CA THR A 91 1.68 -8.44 -9.06
C THR A 91 0.35 -9.18 -9.03
N THR A 92 0.06 -9.92 -10.06
CA THR A 92 -0.92 -10.98 -10.00
C THR A 92 -0.50 -11.86 -8.82
N TYR A 93 -0.93 -11.53 -7.60
CA TYR A 93 -1.03 -12.51 -6.56
C TYR A 93 -2.11 -13.47 -7.08
N THR A 94 -1.66 -14.39 -7.93
CA THR A 94 -2.41 -15.58 -8.20
C THR A 94 -2.70 -16.16 -6.85
N ASN A 95 -3.94 -15.90 -6.40
CA ASN A 95 -4.53 -16.57 -5.27
C ASN A 95 -3.67 -16.58 -4.00
N VAL A 96 -3.85 -15.58 -3.14
CA VAL A 96 -4.12 -15.99 -1.77
C VAL A 96 -5.43 -16.75 -1.89
N GLU A 97 -5.36 -18.05 -2.15
CA GLU A 97 -6.52 -18.93 -1.93
C GLU A 97 -7.05 -18.51 -0.57
N ALA A 98 -8.31 -18.08 -0.52
CA ALA A 98 -8.98 -17.92 0.76
C ALA A 98 -8.61 -19.19 1.54
N PRO A 99 -8.11 -19.09 2.79
CA PRO A 99 -7.62 -20.23 3.50
C PRO A 99 -8.65 -21.35 3.29
N LYS A 100 -8.23 -22.41 2.57
CA LYS A 100 -9.10 -23.57 2.38
C LYS A 100 -9.45 -23.97 3.78
N VAL A 101 -10.69 -23.79 4.14
CA VAL A 101 -11.21 -24.35 5.37
C VAL A 101 -11.07 -25.84 5.15
N ASP A 102 -9.98 -26.41 5.70
CA ASP A 102 -9.75 -27.84 5.60
C ASP A 102 -11.04 -28.54 6.03
N VAL A 103 -11.49 -29.46 5.20
CA VAL A 103 -12.73 -30.22 5.40
C VAL A 103 -12.72 -30.99 6.74
N ASP A 104 -11.57 -31.07 7.39
CA ASP A 104 -11.38 -31.64 8.73
C ASP A 104 -12.04 -30.85 9.89
N ILE A 105 -12.64 -29.71 9.62
CA ILE A 105 -13.39 -28.91 10.61
C ILE A 105 -14.62 -29.70 11.14
N ILE A 106 -15.13 -30.64 10.36
CA ILE A 106 -16.40 -31.33 10.64
C ILE A 106 -16.28 -32.33 11.82
N ASN A 107 -15.08 -32.82 12.11
CA ASN A 107 -14.85 -33.82 13.15
C ASN A 107 -14.23 -33.29 14.45
N VAL A 108 -14.16 -31.96 14.61
CA VAL A 108 -13.57 -31.34 15.79
C VAL A 108 -14.66 -30.65 16.60
N ASN A 109 -14.67 -30.87 17.91
CA ASN A 109 -15.55 -30.12 18.80
C ASN A 109 -15.15 -28.65 18.85
N TRP A 110 -16.08 -27.80 18.51
CA TRP A 110 -15.90 -26.36 18.54
C TRP A 110 -16.66 -25.73 19.70
N TYR A 111 -16.08 -24.68 20.27
CA TYR A 111 -16.63 -23.97 21.43
C TYR A 111 -16.58 -22.47 21.15
N ASN A 112 -17.53 -21.73 21.71
CA ASN A 112 -17.46 -20.26 21.73
C ASN A 112 -16.45 -19.80 22.81
N ILE A 113 -16.27 -18.48 22.93
CA ILE A 113 -15.35 -17.90 23.92
C ILE A 113 -15.74 -18.18 25.39
N LEU A 114 -16.99 -18.61 25.65
CA LEU A 114 -17.50 -18.98 26.96
C LEU A 114 -17.34 -20.48 27.24
N GLY A 115 -16.73 -21.24 26.33
CA GLY A 115 -16.54 -22.68 26.46
C GLY A 115 -17.77 -23.51 26.15
N GLN A 116 -18.82 -22.94 25.56
CA GLN A 116 -20.03 -23.68 25.18
C GLN A 116 -19.83 -24.35 23.81
N PRO A 117 -20.27 -25.59 23.61
CA PRO A 117 -20.17 -26.26 22.32
C PRO A 117 -21.04 -25.54 21.29
N ILE A 118 -20.54 -25.43 20.07
CA ILE A 118 -21.20 -24.76 18.97
C ILE A 118 -21.18 -25.61 17.70
N ASP A 119 -22.18 -25.43 16.87
CA ASP A 119 -22.17 -25.94 15.50
C ASP A 119 -21.45 -24.92 14.62
N ILE A 120 -20.26 -25.28 14.12
CA ILE A 120 -19.38 -24.41 13.32
C ILE A 120 -20.04 -23.94 12.02
N GLN A 121 -21.04 -24.68 11.51
CA GLN A 121 -21.70 -24.34 10.24
C GLN A 121 -22.73 -23.22 10.39
N THR A 122 -23.31 -23.07 11.56
CA THR A 122 -24.35 -22.08 11.83
C THR A 122 -23.92 -20.95 12.76
N TYR A 123 -22.80 -21.12 13.44
CA TYR A 123 -22.28 -20.16 14.40
C TYR A 123 -21.62 -18.96 13.69
N LYS A 124 -21.84 -17.76 14.25
CA LYS A 124 -21.13 -16.54 13.86
C LYS A 124 -20.39 -15.97 15.07
N GLY A 125 -19.10 -15.74 14.91
CA GLY A 125 -18.25 -15.23 15.98
C GLY A 125 -16.93 -15.95 16.09
N ILE A 126 -16.31 -15.91 17.27
CA ILE A 126 -15.04 -16.58 17.54
C ILE A 126 -15.32 -18.02 17.98
N ALA A 127 -14.82 -18.97 17.19
CA ALA A 127 -14.87 -20.40 17.49
C ALA A 127 -13.47 -20.89 17.86
N ILE A 128 -13.39 -21.71 18.91
CA ILE A 128 -12.15 -22.25 19.47
C ILE A 128 -12.24 -23.77 19.49
N SER A 129 -11.21 -24.43 19.03
CA SER A 129 -11.00 -25.88 19.23
C SER A 129 -9.69 -26.10 19.98
N LYS A 130 -9.35 -27.36 20.27
CA LYS A 130 -8.12 -27.73 20.96
C LYS A 130 -6.87 -27.09 20.36
N ASP A 131 -6.79 -27.01 19.03
CA ASP A 131 -5.60 -26.60 18.29
C ASP A 131 -5.79 -25.37 17.41
N ARG A 132 -7.00 -24.81 17.34
CA ARG A 132 -7.33 -23.74 16.38
C ARG A 132 -8.31 -22.73 16.96
N LYS A 133 -8.14 -21.48 16.50
CA LYS A 133 -9.08 -20.39 16.72
C LYS A 133 -9.44 -19.79 15.36
N VAL A 134 -10.73 -19.69 15.07
CA VAL A 134 -11.24 -19.12 13.81
C VAL A 134 -12.31 -18.06 14.08
N ILE A 135 -12.48 -17.15 13.14
CA ILE A 135 -13.58 -16.17 13.15
C ILE A 135 -14.54 -16.56 12.02
N ILE A 136 -15.76 -16.89 12.39
CA ILE A 136 -16.84 -17.24 11.46
C ILE A 136 -17.67 -15.96 11.23
N ARG A 137 -17.82 -15.59 9.97
CA ARG A 137 -18.52 -14.36 9.56
C ARG A 137 -19.90 -14.67 8.98
#